data_52f5192186bfe893f32da184a2d8d3bc
#
_entry.id   52f5192186bfe893f32da184a2d8d3bc
#
_cell.length_a   1.000
_cell.length_b   1.000
_cell.length_c   1.000
_cell.angle_alpha   90.00
_cell.angle_beta   90.00
_cell.angle_gamma   90.00
#
_symmetry.space_group_name_H-M   'P 1'
#
loop_
_entity.id
_entity.type
_entity.pdbx_description
1 polymer ?
#
loop_
_entity_poly.entity_id
_entity_poly.type
_entity_poly.pdbx_seq_one_letter_code
_entity_poly.pdbx_strand_id
1 'polypeptide(L)'
;MGMKIYTYYEDVGFKKQLELTEVWKESWRKQGFDPVVLTKSDVENHFFYNEFCDKINDINRQATNKNINHYCLSCCIRWLAYANLKKQETFYVSDYDIINKNFTSKTTETKLHFRDSCCPCFASGNSEAFMKYIHFLLQQKQTIINWCLQEKEKTKRTNYHDQDFLLAIENQGLEENVFKMSRSPDLCKMYFPTTKEKNIKLYHLSHNNISQVIKRYKKYNKIFNVEDSHIDYSNLEEIRVILAKAILNDN
;
A
#
# COMPACT_ATOMS: atom_id res chain seq x y z
N MET A 1 -23.01 -4.74 -11.25
CA MET A 1 -22.19 -4.07 -10.23
C MET A 1 -20.72 -4.30 -10.55
N GLY A 2 -19.89 -3.28 -10.39
CA GLY A 2 -18.44 -3.40 -10.53
C GLY A 2 -17.85 -4.21 -9.36
N MET A 3 -16.68 -4.84 -9.59
CA MET A 3 -15.93 -5.48 -8.49
C MET A 3 -15.44 -4.40 -7.52
N LYS A 4 -15.63 -4.63 -6.22
CA LYS A 4 -15.20 -3.67 -5.20
C LYS A 4 -13.68 -3.66 -5.06
N ILE A 5 -13.15 -2.44 -4.89
CA ILE A 5 -11.79 -2.20 -4.44
C ILE A 5 -11.81 -1.25 -3.25
N TYR A 6 -11.01 -1.59 -2.24
CA TYR A 6 -10.94 -0.81 -1.01
C TYR A 6 -9.55 -0.21 -0.84
N THR A 7 -9.51 0.98 -0.25
CA THR A 7 -8.30 1.55 0.35
C THR A 7 -8.59 1.94 1.78
N TYR A 8 -7.56 2.04 2.61
CA TYR A 8 -7.65 2.59 3.95
C TYR A 8 -7.01 3.97 3.97
N TYR A 9 -7.73 4.92 4.53
CA TYR A 9 -7.28 6.28 4.71
C TYR A 9 -7.33 6.68 6.18
N GLU A 10 -6.23 7.19 6.68
CA GLU A 10 -6.13 7.85 7.97
C GLU A 10 -5.27 9.11 7.80
N ASP A 11 -5.69 10.22 8.41
CA ASP A 11 -4.89 11.44 8.38
C ASP A 11 -3.66 11.26 9.28
N VAL A 12 -2.53 11.06 8.65
CA VAL A 12 -1.22 10.91 9.28
C VAL A 12 -0.36 12.16 9.11
N GLY A 13 -0.97 13.30 8.76
CA GLY A 13 -0.33 14.60 8.64
C GLY A 13 0.33 14.89 7.29
N PHE A 14 0.14 14.04 6.28
CA PHE A 14 0.59 14.36 4.92
C PHE A 14 -0.42 15.25 4.20
N LYS A 15 0.05 16.32 3.60
CA LYS A 15 -0.78 17.23 2.80
C LYS A 15 -1.29 16.51 1.54
N LYS A 16 -2.43 16.97 0.99
CA LYS A 16 -2.98 16.49 -0.30
C LYS A 16 -3.40 15.01 -0.35
N GLN A 17 -3.40 14.26 0.77
CA GLN A 17 -3.84 12.86 0.80
C GLN A 17 -5.27 12.68 0.30
N LEU A 18 -6.21 13.56 0.72
CA LEU A 18 -7.61 13.52 0.27
C LEU A 18 -7.72 13.73 -1.23
N GLU A 19 -6.98 14.69 -1.79
CA GLU A 19 -6.98 14.96 -3.22
C GLU A 19 -6.44 13.74 -4.01
N LEU A 20 -5.37 13.12 -3.54
CA LEU A 20 -4.83 11.90 -4.14
C LEU A 20 -5.83 10.73 -4.07
N THR A 21 -6.57 10.61 -2.96
CA THR A 21 -7.61 9.60 -2.79
C THR A 21 -8.76 9.78 -3.79
N GLU A 22 -9.14 11.01 -4.13
CA GLU A 22 -10.16 11.26 -5.16
C GLU A 22 -9.65 10.87 -6.57
N VAL A 23 -8.39 11.17 -6.89
CA VAL A 23 -7.77 10.70 -8.16
C VAL A 23 -7.70 9.17 -8.19
N TRP A 24 -7.38 8.52 -7.07
CA TRP A 24 -7.43 7.07 -6.93
C TRP A 24 -8.82 6.53 -7.25
N LYS A 25 -9.88 7.06 -6.63
CA LYS A 25 -11.26 6.64 -6.90
C LYS A 25 -11.61 6.75 -8.38
N GLU A 26 -11.24 7.87 -9.01
CA GLU A 26 -11.51 8.10 -10.43
C GLU A 26 -10.78 7.08 -11.30
N SER A 27 -9.51 6.82 -11.03
CA SER A 27 -8.69 5.87 -11.79
C SER A 27 -9.27 4.45 -11.79
N TRP A 28 -9.79 4.01 -10.64
CA TRP A 28 -10.40 2.69 -10.52
C TRP A 28 -11.80 2.63 -11.15
N ARG A 29 -12.62 3.70 -11.01
CA ARG A 29 -13.93 3.77 -11.68
C ARG A 29 -13.82 3.71 -13.20
N LYS A 30 -12.83 4.38 -13.79
CA LYS A 30 -12.57 4.33 -15.25
C LYS A 30 -12.32 2.90 -15.75
N GLN A 31 -11.83 2.02 -14.90
CA GLN A 31 -11.57 0.60 -15.22
C GLN A 31 -12.70 -0.34 -14.76
N GLY A 32 -13.87 0.19 -14.39
CA GLY A 32 -15.07 -0.59 -14.06
C GLY A 32 -15.08 -1.17 -12.65
N PHE A 33 -14.26 -0.68 -11.74
CA PHE A 33 -14.31 -1.01 -10.32
C PHE A 33 -15.24 -0.08 -9.54
N ASP A 34 -15.64 -0.51 -8.35
CA ASP A 34 -16.40 0.28 -7.36
C ASP A 34 -15.48 0.60 -6.17
N PRO A 35 -14.78 1.76 -6.17
CA PRO A 35 -13.81 2.12 -5.16
C PRO A 35 -14.47 2.62 -3.87
N VAL A 36 -14.01 2.10 -2.73
CA VAL A 36 -14.47 2.44 -1.39
C VAL A 36 -13.28 2.82 -0.52
N VAL A 37 -13.40 3.93 0.20
CA VAL A 37 -12.40 4.37 1.17
C VAL A 37 -12.87 3.98 2.56
N LEU A 38 -12.06 3.21 3.26
CA LEU A 38 -12.23 2.87 4.66
C LEU A 38 -11.41 3.82 5.51
N THR A 39 -11.90 4.08 6.72
CA THR A 39 -11.28 4.96 7.70
C THR A 39 -11.17 4.27 9.06
N LYS A 40 -10.61 4.94 10.03
CA LYS A 40 -10.54 4.43 11.40
C LYS A 40 -11.92 4.07 11.96
N SER A 41 -12.97 4.85 11.65
CA SER A 41 -14.33 4.58 12.11
C SER A 41 -14.90 3.24 11.62
N ASP A 42 -14.38 2.71 10.50
CA ASP A 42 -14.80 1.41 9.95
C ASP A 42 -14.20 0.22 10.72
N VAL A 43 -13.24 0.45 11.61
CA VAL A 43 -12.51 -0.63 12.28
C VAL A 43 -12.33 -0.45 13.79
N GLU A 44 -12.36 0.76 14.33
CA GLU A 44 -12.05 1.04 15.74
C GLU A 44 -12.99 0.35 16.75
N ASN A 45 -14.20 0.02 16.34
CA ASN A 45 -15.17 -0.73 17.13
C ASN A 45 -15.07 -2.25 16.96
N HIS A 46 -14.09 -2.75 16.20
CA HIS A 46 -13.84 -4.19 16.08
C HIS A 46 -13.32 -4.74 17.42
N PHE A 47 -13.89 -5.85 17.89
CA PHE A 47 -13.54 -6.43 19.22
C PHE A 47 -12.03 -6.68 19.40
N PHE A 48 -11.31 -6.92 18.32
CA PHE A 48 -9.88 -7.19 18.32
C PHE A 48 -9.00 -5.94 18.11
N TYR A 49 -9.58 -4.76 17.91
CA TYR A 49 -8.84 -3.55 17.51
C TYR A 49 -7.75 -3.14 18.52
N ASN A 50 -8.13 -2.99 19.79
CA ASN A 50 -7.18 -2.56 20.81
C ASN A 50 -6.07 -3.60 21.03
N GLU A 51 -6.44 -4.88 21.13
CA GLU A 51 -5.48 -5.97 21.28
C GLU A 51 -4.51 -6.04 20.08
N PHE A 52 -5.00 -5.84 18.86
CA PHE A 52 -4.18 -5.80 17.66
C PHE A 52 -3.18 -4.64 17.71
N CYS A 53 -3.63 -3.42 18.01
CA CYS A 53 -2.78 -2.25 18.14
C CYS A 53 -1.68 -2.44 19.21
N ASP A 54 -2.04 -3.01 20.36
CA ASP A 54 -1.10 -3.29 21.44
C ASP A 54 -0.04 -4.31 21.02
N LYS A 55 -0.43 -5.39 20.33
CA LYS A 55 0.49 -6.41 19.83
C LYS A 55 1.45 -5.86 18.77
N ILE A 56 0.96 -5.04 17.83
CA ILE A 56 1.79 -4.38 16.84
C ILE A 56 2.77 -3.41 17.49
N ASN A 57 2.30 -2.60 18.46
CA ASN A 57 3.17 -1.70 19.20
C ASN A 57 4.24 -2.47 20.01
N ASP A 58 3.88 -3.61 20.58
CA ASP A 58 4.81 -4.45 21.33
C ASP A 58 5.90 -5.07 20.44
N ILE A 59 5.56 -5.49 19.20
CA ILE A 59 6.55 -5.92 18.20
C ILE A 59 7.55 -4.79 17.95
N ASN A 60 7.09 -3.57 17.66
CA ASN A 60 7.97 -2.44 17.39
C ASN A 60 8.82 -2.08 18.62
N ARG A 61 8.22 -2.08 19.80
CA ARG A 61 8.93 -1.77 21.06
C ARG A 61 10.05 -2.76 21.36
N GLN A 62 9.81 -4.06 21.15
CA GLN A 62 10.84 -5.08 21.35
C GLN A 62 11.97 -4.97 20.32
N ALA A 63 11.67 -4.61 19.07
CA ALA A 63 12.67 -4.43 18.03
C ALA A 63 13.47 -3.11 18.15
N THR A 64 12.85 -2.03 18.64
CA THR A 64 13.44 -0.68 18.53
C THR A 64 13.64 0.05 19.86
N ASN A 65 13.05 -0.44 20.95
CA ASN A 65 12.89 0.25 22.24
C ASN A 65 12.02 1.53 22.15
N LYS A 66 11.15 1.65 21.16
CA LYS A 66 10.24 2.79 20.95
C LYS A 66 8.84 2.30 20.61
N ASN A 67 7.84 3.08 20.99
CA ASN A 67 6.49 2.88 20.48
C ASN A 67 6.45 3.10 18.97
N ILE A 68 5.57 2.37 18.31
CA ILE A 68 5.32 2.55 16.88
C ILE A 68 4.72 3.94 16.62
N ASN A 69 5.14 4.61 15.57
CA ASN A 69 4.53 5.88 15.19
C ASN A 69 3.15 5.66 14.53
N HIS A 70 2.36 6.72 14.49
CA HIS A 70 0.98 6.69 13.97
C HIS A 70 0.92 6.20 12.51
N TYR A 71 1.81 6.67 11.64
CA TYR A 71 1.85 6.23 10.24
C TYR A 71 2.10 4.72 10.10
N CYS A 72 3.11 4.19 10.79
CA CYS A 72 3.42 2.76 10.71
C CYS A 72 2.30 1.89 11.31
N LEU A 73 1.66 2.37 12.38
CA LEU A 73 0.50 1.68 12.96
C LEU A 73 -0.69 1.68 12.00
N SER A 74 -0.98 2.81 11.35
CA SER A 74 -2.03 2.94 10.35
C SER A 74 -1.83 1.95 9.17
N CYS A 75 -0.59 1.76 8.71
CA CYS A 75 -0.26 0.75 7.70
C CYS A 75 -0.62 -0.69 8.15
N CYS A 76 -0.56 -0.98 9.45
CA CYS A 76 -0.96 -2.28 9.98
C CYS A 76 -2.48 -2.38 10.20
N ILE A 77 -3.13 -1.32 10.70
CA ILE A 77 -4.57 -1.29 10.99
C ILE A 77 -5.41 -1.55 9.73
N ARG A 78 -4.97 -1.11 8.56
CA ARG A 78 -5.70 -1.34 7.30
C ARG A 78 -6.07 -2.81 7.07
N TRP A 79 -5.24 -3.75 7.48
CA TRP A 79 -5.52 -5.19 7.33
C TRP A 79 -6.72 -5.62 8.17
N LEU A 80 -6.84 -5.08 9.38
CA LEU A 80 -7.99 -5.33 10.24
C LEU A 80 -9.26 -4.65 9.68
N ALA A 81 -9.14 -3.47 9.05
CA ALA A 81 -10.24 -2.82 8.37
C ALA A 81 -10.77 -3.68 7.22
N TYR A 82 -9.91 -4.29 6.42
CA TYR A 82 -10.31 -5.20 5.34
C TYR A 82 -10.95 -6.49 5.87
N ALA A 83 -10.42 -7.05 6.95
CA ALA A 83 -11.00 -8.21 7.62
C ALA A 83 -12.40 -7.90 8.19
N ASN A 84 -12.62 -6.67 8.71
CA ASN A 84 -13.89 -6.25 9.30
C ASN A 84 -15.04 -6.05 8.29
N LEU A 85 -14.76 -6.03 6.99
CA LEU A 85 -15.79 -5.88 5.95
C LEU A 85 -16.82 -7.02 5.95
N LYS A 86 -16.50 -8.17 6.56
CA LYS A 86 -17.37 -9.37 6.64
C LYS A 86 -17.85 -9.84 5.27
N LYS A 87 -17.01 -9.71 4.23
CA LYS A 87 -17.29 -10.13 2.86
C LYS A 87 -16.79 -11.55 2.61
N GLN A 88 -17.66 -12.39 2.07
CA GLN A 88 -17.30 -13.74 1.63
C GLN A 88 -16.72 -13.72 0.21
N GLU A 89 -17.23 -12.81 -0.64
CA GLU A 89 -16.71 -12.65 -1.99
C GLU A 89 -15.33 -12.00 -1.96
N THR A 90 -14.56 -12.32 -2.99
CA THR A 90 -13.26 -11.69 -3.22
C THR A 90 -13.39 -10.22 -3.59
N PHE A 91 -12.55 -9.40 -3.00
CA PHE A 91 -12.38 -7.99 -3.34
C PHE A 91 -10.91 -7.64 -3.49
N TYR A 92 -10.64 -6.50 -4.09
CA TYR A 92 -9.30 -5.93 -4.16
C TYR A 92 -9.08 -4.91 -3.05
N VAL A 93 -7.83 -4.77 -2.66
CA VAL A 93 -7.35 -3.69 -1.80
C VAL A 93 -6.11 -3.06 -2.42
N SER A 94 -5.99 -1.74 -2.32
CA SER A 94 -4.77 -1.05 -2.73
C SER A 94 -4.50 0.16 -1.85
N ASP A 95 -3.25 0.64 -1.85
CA ASP A 95 -2.94 1.94 -1.31
C ASP A 95 -3.59 3.03 -2.19
N TYR A 96 -3.97 4.16 -1.59
CA TYR A 96 -4.60 5.28 -2.32
C TYR A 96 -3.62 6.01 -3.26
N ASP A 97 -2.34 5.65 -3.25
CA ASP A 97 -1.31 6.12 -4.18
C ASP A 97 -1.00 5.12 -5.31
N ILE A 98 -1.83 4.07 -5.45
CA ILE A 98 -1.84 3.17 -6.58
C ILE A 98 -2.85 3.64 -7.62
N ILE A 99 -2.38 4.26 -8.68
CA ILE A 99 -3.22 4.75 -9.77
C ILE A 99 -3.42 3.67 -10.83
N ASN A 100 -4.68 3.36 -11.08
CA ASN A 100 -5.05 2.36 -12.08
C ASN A 100 -5.10 2.98 -13.48
N LYS A 101 -4.17 2.57 -14.36
CA LYS A 101 -4.20 2.96 -15.78
C LYS A 101 -5.01 1.98 -16.64
N ASN A 102 -4.72 0.68 -16.54
CA ASN A 102 -5.28 -0.33 -17.43
C ASN A 102 -5.53 -1.69 -16.74
N PHE A 103 -5.60 -1.74 -15.43
CA PHE A 103 -5.90 -2.99 -14.74
C PHE A 103 -7.41 -3.23 -14.72
N THR A 104 -7.85 -4.30 -15.37
CA THR A 104 -9.27 -4.70 -15.50
C THR A 104 -9.52 -6.14 -15.05
N SER A 105 -8.47 -6.87 -14.66
CA SER A 105 -8.58 -8.29 -14.30
C SER A 105 -9.48 -8.48 -13.08
N LYS A 106 -10.34 -9.49 -13.15
CA LYS A 106 -11.19 -9.94 -12.04
C LYS A 106 -10.67 -11.28 -11.52
N THR A 107 -10.79 -11.49 -10.22
CA THR A 107 -10.44 -12.75 -9.58
C THR A 107 -11.57 -13.22 -8.68
N THR A 108 -11.76 -14.51 -8.62
CA THR A 108 -12.69 -15.17 -7.67
C THR A 108 -11.91 -15.93 -6.59
N GLU A 109 -10.58 -15.85 -6.61
CA GLU A 109 -9.73 -16.53 -5.64
C GLU A 109 -9.88 -15.88 -4.27
N THR A 110 -10.41 -16.61 -3.30
CA THR A 110 -10.69 -16.11 -1.95
C THR A 110 -9.45 -16.08 -1.04
N LYS A 111 -8.40 -16.85 -1.38
CA LYS A 111 -7.13 -16.81 -0.65
C LYS A 111 -6.47 -15.42 -0.81
N LEU A 112 -5.87 -14.90 0.25
CA LEU A 112 -5.13 -13.65 0.18
C LEU A 112 -3.97 -13.76 -0.82
N HIS A 113 -3.90 -12.81 -1.73
CA HIS A 113 -2.90 -12.77 -2.76
C HIS A 113 -2.30 -11.35 -2.86
N PHE A 114 -1.09 -11.18 -2.39
CA PHE A 114 -0.29 -9.98 -2.62
C PHE A 114 0.21 -9.98 -4.07
N ARG A 115 -0.13 -8.93 -4.80
CA ARG A 115 0.08 -8.83 -6.24
C ARG A 115 1.40 -8.17 -6.63
N ASP A 116 2.09 -7.59 -5.67
CA ASP A 116 3.38 -6.91 -5.88
C ASP A 116 4.37 -7.36 -4.82
N SER A 117 4.84 -8.61 -4.93
CA SER A 117 5.95 -9.14 -4.11
C SER A 117 5.85 -8.74 -2.64
N CYS A 118 6.94 -8.22 -2.08
CA CYS A 118 7.03 -7.76 -0.69
C CYS A 118 6.36 -6.39 -0.41
N CYS A 119 5.80 -5.72 -1.42
CA CYS A 119 5.07 -4.48 -1.21
C CYS A 119 3.57 -4.77 -1.05
N PRO A 120 3.01 -4.61 0.15
CA PRO A 120 1.60 -4.92 0.39
C PRO A 120 0.65 -3.82 -0.14
N CYS A 121 1.07 -3.10 -1.17
CA CYS A 121 0.33 -1.97 -1.72
C CYS A 121 -0.86 -2.37 -2.60
N PHE A 122 -0.90 -3.62 -3.08
CA PHE A 122 -1.99 -4.15 -3.88
C PHE A 122 -2.21 -5.64 -3.62
N ALA A 123 -3.41 -6.01 -3.18
CA ALA A 123 -3.76 -7.39 -2.88
C ALA A 123 -5.21 -7.72 -3.23
N SER A 124 -5.57 -9.00 -3.17
CA SER A 124 -6.94 -9.49 -3.30
C SER A 124 -7.19 -10.65 -2.35
N GLY A 125 -8.43 -10.80 -1.90
CA GLY A 125 -8.86 -11.86 -1.00
C GLY A 125 -10.27 -11.59 -0.48
N ASN A 126 -10.77 -12.41 0.42
CA ASN A 126 -11.98 -12.14 1.19
C ASN A 126 -11.65 -11.76 2.64
N SER A 127 -12.65 -11.32 3.41
CA SER A 127 -12.42 -10.87 4.81
C SER A 127 -11.82 -11.96 5.69
N GLU A 128 -12.18 -13.22 5.50
CA GLU A 128 -11.61 -14.34 6.25
C GLU A 128 -10.11 -14.53 5.96
N ALA A 129 -9.71 -14.38 4.70
CA ALA A 129 -8.31 -14.48 4.30
C ALA A 129 -7.45 -13.37 4.92
N PHE A 130 -7.97 -12.14 5.00
CA PHE A 130 -7.31 -11.04 5.70
C PHE A 130 -7.22 -11.30 7.21
N MET A 131 -8.25 -11.87 7.84
CA MET A 131 -8.20 -12.22 9.26
C MET A 131 -7.19 -13.35 9.52
N LYS A 132 -7.14 -14.39 8.68
CA LYS A 132 -6.11 -15.45 8.75
C LYS A 132 -4.70 -14.87 8.65
N TYR A 133 -4.48 -13.89 7.75
CA TYR A 133 -3.19 -13.20 7.64
C TYR A 133 -2.82 -12.45 8.92
N ILE A 134 -3.76 -11.73 9.53
CA ILE A 134 -3.53 -11.02 10.80
C ILE A 134 -3.11 -11.99 11.90
N HIS A 135 -3.85 -13.08 12.08
CA HIS A 135 -3.51 -14.09 13.09
C HIS A 135 -2.13 -14.71 12.82
N PHE A 136 -1.85 -15.04 11.57
CA PHE A 136 -0.56 -15.58 11.17
C PHE A 136 0.58 -14.61 11.45
N LEU A 137 0.43 -13.33 11.07
CA LEU A 137 1.41 -12.28 11.35
C LEU A 137 1.72 -12.20 12.86
N LEU A 138 0.70 -12.22 13.70
CA LEU A 138 0.88 -12.18 15.15
C LEU A 138 1.51 -13.45 15.73
N GLN A 139 1.26 -14.62 15.12
CA GLN A 139 1.95 -15.87 15.48
C GLN A 139 3.43 -15.84 15.13
N GLN A 140 3.80 -15.13 14.06
CA GLN A 140 5.19 -14.95 13.63
C GLN A 140 5.92 -13.81 14.35
N LYS A 141 5.37 -13.31 15.46
CA LYS A 141 5.91 -12.18 16.23
C LYS A 141 7.43 -12.27 16.45
N GLN A 142 7.94 -13.40 16.93
CA GLN A 142 9.36 -13.54 17.23
C GLN A 142 10.24 -13.50 15.98
N THR A 143 9.79 -14.11 14.90
CA THR A 143 10.45 -14.05 13.58
C THR A 143 10.56 -12.62 13.10
N ILE A 144 9.47 -11.86 13.19
CA ILE A 144 9.42 -10.45 12.80
C ILE A 144 10.37 -9.61 13.66
N ILE A 145 10.36 -9.79 14.99
CA ILE A 145 11.25 -9.06 15.90
C ILE A 145 12.72 -9.34 15.57
N ASN A 146 13.09 -10.59 15.38
CA ASN A 146 14.46 -10.98 15.06
C ASN A 146 14.93 -10.35 13.74
N TRP A 147 14.07 -10.35 12.72
CA TRP A 147 14.37 -9.72 11.44
C TRP A 147 14.53 -8.19 11.61
N CYS A 148 13.62 -7.53 12.31
CA CYS A 148 13.68 -6.09 12.58
C CYS A 148 14.96 -5.69 13.35
N LEU A 149 15.40 -6.51 14.31
CA LEU A 149 16.66 -6.29 15.04
C LEU A 149 17.87 -6.33 14.09
N GLN A 150 17.94 -7.32 13.19
CA GLN A 150 19.01 -7.42 12.19
C GLN A 150 19.00 -6.23 11.22
N GLU A 151 17.80 -5.80 10.76
CA GLU A 151 17.67 -4.62 9.90
C GLU A 151 18.01 -3.32 10.62
N LYS A 152 17.71 -3.20 11.92
CA LYS A 152 18.07 -2.03 12.72
C LYS A 152 19.60 -1.83 12.78
N GLU A 153 20.37 -2.90 12.91
CA GLU A 153 21.84 -2.82 12.91
C GLU A 153 22.37 -2.24 11.59
N LYS A 154 21.75 -2.60 10.46
CA LYS A 154 22.15 -2.15 9.11
C LYS A 154 21.65 -0.73 8.79
N THR A 155 20.39 -0.43 9.14
CA THR A 155 19.67 0.75 8.63
C THR A 155 19.45 1.84 9.66
N LYS A 156 19.63 1.55 10.96
CA LYS A 156 19.31 2.43 12.10
C LYS A 156 17.84 2.86 12.17
N ARG A 157 16.93 2.13 11.52
CA ARG A 157 15.49 2.42 11.55
C ARG A 157 14.92 2.23 12.95
N THR A 158 13.92 3.04 13.27
CA THR A 158 13.27 3.05 14.59
C THR A 158 11.78 2.72 14.54
N ASN A 159 11.23 2.53 13.36
CA ASN A 159 9.86 2.14 13.13
C ASN A 159 9.80 1.16 11.97
N TYR A 160 8.96 0.15 12.15
CA TYR A 160 8.69 -0.90 11.18
C TYR A 160 7.17 -0.97 10.97
N HIS A 161 6.75 -1.32 9.77
CA HIS A 161 5.35 -1.41 9.39
C HIS A 161 5.06 -2.72 8.65
N ASP A 162 3.88 -2.88 8.13
CA ASP A 162 3.40 -4.11 7.51
C ASP A 162 4.26 -4.65 6.36
N GLN A 163 4.89 -3.78 5.56
CA GLN A 163 5.84 -4.21 4.53
C GLN A 163 7.07 -4.90 5.13
N ASP A 164 7.59 -4.36 6.23
CA ASP A 164 8.74 -4.94 6.92
C ASP A 164 8.37 -6.31 7.54
N PHE A 165 7.15 -6.42 8.06
CA PHE A 165 6.64 -7.68 8.61
C PHE A 165 6.44 -8.73 7.52
N LEU A 166 5.93 -8.32 6.36
CA LEU A 166 5.78 -9.20 5.21
C LEU A 166 7.13 -9.68 4.69
N LEU A 167 8.13 -8.79 4.62
CA LEU A 167 9.51 -9.14 4.26
C LEU A 167 10.15 -10.13 5.24
N ALA A 168 9.92 -9.96 6.54
CA ALA A 168 10.41 -10.88 7.56
C ALA A 168 9.85 -12.30 7.35
N ILE A 169 8.57 -12.39 7.00
CA ILE A 169 7.88 -13.66 6.73
C ILE A 169 8.39 -14.29 5.43
N GLU A 170 8.48 -13.51 4.33
CA GLU A 170 8.96 -13.96 3.03
C GLU A 170 10.37 -14.53 3.12
N ASN A 171 11.28 -13.84 3.82
CA ASN A 171 12.67 -14.28 3.99
C ASN A 171 12.82 -15.63 4.73
N GLN A 172 11.77 -16.07 5.41
CA GLN A 172 11.73 -17.38 6.10
C GLN A 172 10.94 -18.44 5.32
N GLY A 173 10.39 -18.08 4.14
CA GLY A 173 9.60 -19.00 3.32
C GLY A 173 8.30 -19.48 3.99
N LEU A 174 7.68 -18.63 4.83
CA LEU A 174 6.53 -19.01 5.65
C LEU A 174 5.18 -18.69 5.02
N GLU A 175 5.15 -18.05 3.85
CA GLU A 175 3.94 -17.48 3.22
C GLU A 175 2.99 -18.51 2.59
N GLU A 176 3.48 -19.66 2.11
CA GLU A 176 2.77 -20.54 1.16
C GLU A 176 1.40 -21.03 1.62
N ASN A 177 1.19 -21.22 2.92
CA ASN A 177 -0.05 -21.78 3.45
C ASN A 177 -1.14 -20.74 3.73
N VAL A 178 -0.78 -19.48 3.97
CA VAL A 178 -1.71 -18.43 4.40
C VAL A 178 -2.04 -17.47 3.28
N PHE A 179 -1.05 -17.08 2.50
CA PHE A 179 -1.23 -16.15 1.38
C PHE A 179 -0.31 -16.54 0.21
N LYS A 180 -0.57 -15.94 -0.94
CA LYS A 180 0.29 -16.03 -2.12
C LYS A 180 0.97 -14.70 -2.36
N MET A 181 2.17 -14.74 -2.92
CA MET A 181 2.85 -13.56 -3.47
C MET A 181 3.15 -13.76 -4.95
N SER A 182 2.86 -12.75 -5.74
CA SER A 182 3.21 -12.73 -7.17
C SER A 182 4.25 -11.66 -7.43
N ARG A 183 5.29 -12.03 -8.15
CA ARG A 183 6.21 -11.07 -8.75
C ARG A 183 5.78 -10.83 -10.19
N SER A 184 4.84 -9.91 -10.40
CA SER A 184 4.47 -9.51 -11.76
C SER A 184 5.12 -8.16 -12.07
N PRO A 185 6.21 -8.13 -12.85
CA PRO A 185 6.96 -6.91 -13.14
C PRO A 185 6.12 -5.87 -13.90
N ASP A 186 5.00 -6.27 -14.50
CA ASP A 186 4.16 -5.42 -15.32
C ASP A 186 2.89 -4.93 -14.60
N LEU A 187 2.66 -5.41 -13.38
CA LEU A 187 1.41 -5.13 -12.69
C LEU A 187 1.46 -3.81 -11.94
N CYS A 188 2.48 -3.59 -11.13
CA CYS A 188 2.63 -2.38 -10.34
C CYS A 188 4.08 -1.87 -10.46
N LYS A 189 4.26 -0.72 -11.07
CA LYS A 189 5.59 -0.11 -11.24
C LYS A 189 5.66 1.28 -10.66
N MET A 190 6.87 1.65 -10.28
CA MET A 190 7.20 3.05 -10.09
C MET A 190 6.95 3.81 -11.38
N TYR A 191 6.23 4.90 -11.28
CA TYR A 191 5.99 5.75 -12.42
C TYR A 191 7.27 6.52 -12.78
N PHE A 192 7.74 6.31 -14.01
CA PHE A 192 8.77 7.15 -14.61
C PHE A 192 8.20 7.76 -15.89
N PRO A 193 7.97 9.07 -15.92
CA PRO A 193 7.37 9.76 -17.08
C PRO A 193 8.13 9.59 -18.39
N THR A 194 9.42 9.26 -18.30
CA THR A 194 10.31 9.14 -19.46
C THR A 194 10.25 7.78 -20.15
N THR A 195 9.63 6.79 -19.53
CA THR A 195 9.46 5.45 -20.13
C THR A 195 7.99 5.22 -20.47
N LYS A 196 7.62 5.42 -21.74
CA LYS A 196 6.33 4.97 -22.29
C LYS A 196 6.31 3.43 -22.36
N GLU A 197 6.31 2.79 -21.20
CA GLU A 197 6.08 1.33 -21.14
C GLU A 197 4.60 1.07 -21.41
N LYS A 198 4.29 0.56 -22.59
CA LYS A 198 2.90 0.35 -23.08
C LYS A 198 2.07 -0.64 -22.26
N ASN A 199 2.69 -1.43 -21.38
CA ASN A 199 2.05 -2.55 -20.69
C ASN A 199 1.82 -2.36 -19.19
N ILE A 200 2.20 -1.21 -18.62
CA ILE A 200 2.02 -0.96 -17.19
C ILE A 200 0.53 -0.78 -16.89
N LYS A 201 0.04 -1.54 -15.92
CA LYS A 201 -1.37 -1.52 -15.51
C LYS A 201 -1.63 -0.64 -14.31
N LEU A 202 -0.69 -0.60 -13.37
CA LEU A 202 -0.78 0.17 -12.12
C LEU A 202 0.48 0.99 -11.91
N TYR A 203 0.34 2.19 -11.38
CA TYR A 203 1.46 3.05 -10.99
C TYR A 203 1.44 3.31 -9.49
N HIS A 204 2.55 3.03 -8.83
CA HIS A 204 2.73 3.27 -7.40
C HIS A 204 3.48 4.58 -7.17
N LEU A 205 2.78 5.57 -6.63
CA LEU A 205 3.29 6.92 -6.35
C LEU A 205 3.73 7.08 -4.89
N SER A 206 4.43 6.11 -4.32
CA SER A 206 4.95 6.22 -2.95
C SER A 206 5.94 7.38 -2.81
N HIS A 207 6.11 7.90 -1.59
CA HIS A 207 7.05 8.99 -1.30
C HIS A 207 8.48 8.69 -1.79
N ASN A 208 8.96 7.46 -1.57
CA ASN A 208 10.28 7.04 -2.02
C ASN A 208 10.39 7.05 -3.55
N ASN A 209 9.36 6.58 -4.25
CA ASN A 209 9.32 6.54 -5.70
C ASN A 209 9.35 7.96 -6.27
N ILE A 210 8.55 8.86 -5.72
CA ILE A 210 8.48 10.26 -6.17
C ILE A 210 9.81 10.99 -5.93
N SER A 211 10.46 10.76 -4.80
CA SER A 211 11.80 11.32 -4.54
C SER A 211 12.81 10.90 -5.62
N GLN A 212 12.74 9.67 -6.10
CA GLN A 212 13.59 9.19 -7.19
C GLN A 212 13.20 9.80 -8.55
N VAL A 213 11.89 9.94 -8.80
CA VAL A 213 11.37 10.62 -9.99
C VAL A 213 11.90 12.04 -10.07
N ILE A 214 11.80 12.82 -8.98
CA ILE A 214 12.30 14.21 -8.92
C ILE A 214 13.80 14.28 -9.17
N LYS A 215 14.59 13.38 -8.56
CA LYS A 215 16.04 13.34 -8.80
C LYS A 215 16.38 13.10 -10.27
N ARG A 216 15.62 12.21 -10.93
CA ARG A 216 15.80 11.92 -12.37
C ARG A 216 15.28 13.05 -13.24
N TYR A 217 14.17 13.69 -12.86
CA TYR A 217 13.60 14.83 -13.56
C TYR A 217 14.57 16.01 -13.64
N LYS A 218 15.15 16.40 -12.52
CA LYS A 218 16.20 17.45 -12.48
C LYS A 218 17.37 17.16 -13.43
N LYS A 219 17.59 15.86 -13.76
CA LYS A 219 18.63 15.44 -14.71
C LYS A 219 18.20 15.54 -16.17
N TYR A 220 16.91 15.41 -16.50
CA TYR A 220 16.42 15.25 -17.87
C TYR A 220 15.45 16.35 -18.34
N ASN A 221 15.16 17.35 -17.53
CA ASN A 221 14.30 18.52 -17.83
C ASN A 221 12.93 18.24 -18.47
N LYS A 222 12.35 17.08 -18.29
CA LYS A 222 11.01 16.75 -18.81
C LYS A 222 10.32 15.68 -17.97
N ILE A 223 9.32 16.08 -17.19
CA ILE A 223 8.27 15.18 -16.69
C ILE A 223 6.96 15.64 -17.32
N PHE A 224 6.42 14.98 -18.28
CA PHE A 224 5.16 15.33 -18.96
C PHE A 224 5.15 16.67 -19.74
N ASN A 225 4.17 16.82 -20.63
CA ASN A 225 3.74 18.09 -21.24
C ASN A 225 2.97 18.98 -20.23
N VAL A 226 3.33 18.97 -18.96
CA VAL A 226 2.83 19.91 -17.97
C VAL A 226 3.71 21.13 -18.07
N GLU A 227 3.11 22.29 -18.29
CA GLU A 227 3.85 23.56 -18.26
C GLU A 227 4.53 23.73 -16.91
N ASP A 228 5.84 23.57 -16.87
CA ASP A 228 6.68 23.42 -15.68
C ASP A 228 6.77 24.66 -14.80
N SER A 229 6.22 25.81 -15.23
CA SER A 229 6.46 27.12 -14.61
C SER A 229 5.87 27.30 -13.20
N HIS A 230 5.07 26.33 -12.72
CA HIS A 230 4.35 26.47 -11.45
C HIS A 230 4.47 25.29 -10.48
N ILE A 231 5.33 24.30 -10.77
CA ILE A 231 5.46 23.12 -9.91
C ILE A 231 6.51 23.35 -8.83
N ASP A 232 6.09 23.38 -7.58
CA ASP A 232 7.01 23.36 -6.44
C ASP A 232 7.59 21.95 -6.23
N TYR A 233 8.77 21.69 -6.79
CA TYR A 233 9.48 20.41 -6.66
C TYR A 233 9.97 20.11 -5.24
N SER A 234 9.86 21.02 -4.29
CA SER A 234 10.09 20.75 -2.88
C SER A 234 8.88 20.11 -2.20
N ASN A 235 7.69 20.22 -2.81
CA ASN A 235 6.44 19.69 -2.30
C ASN A 235 6.10 18.31 -2.93
N LEU A 236 6.61 17.25 -2.30
CA LEU A 236 6.39 15.86 -2.76
C LEU A 236 4.90 15.50 -2.91
N GLU A 237 4.05 16.01 -2.03
CA GLU A 237 2.61 15.68 -2.02
C GLU A 237 1.89 16.31 -3.21
N GLU A 238 2.27 17.52 -3.59
CA GLU A 238 1.73 18.17 -4.77
C GLU A 238 2.12 17.43 -6.05
N ILE A 239 3.38 17.04 -6.14
CA ILE A 239 3.90 16.27 -7.28
C ILE A 239 3.16 14.93 -7.41
N ARG A 240 2.88 14.24 -6.31
CA ARG A 240 2.10 12.98 -6.33
C ARG A 240 0.75 13.18 -6.99
N VAL A 241 0.03 14.24 -6.63
CA VAL A 241 -1.29 14.55 -7.20
C VAL A 241 -1.17 14.91 -8.69
N ILE A 242 -0.20 15.74 -9.05
CA ILE A 242 0.05 16.14 -10.46
C ILE A 242 0.32 14.90 -11.32
N LEU A 243 1.21 14.01 -10.85
CA LEU A 243 1.54 12.77 -11.56
C LEU A 243 0.33 11.83 -11.66
N ALA A 244 -0.44 11.70 -10.59
CA ALA A 244 -1.65 10.89 -10.59
C ALA A 244 -2.67 11.37 -11.64
N LYS A 245 -2.91 12.69 -11.70
CA LYS A 245 -3.79 13.32 -12.70
C LYS A 245 -3.26 13.15 -14.13
N ALA A 246 -1.95 13.28 -14.32
CA ALA A 246 -1.33 13.07 -15.62
C ALA A 246 -1.47 11.63 -16.10
N ILE A 247 -1.25 10.62 -15.23
CA ILE A 247 -1.46 9.20 -15.56
C ILE A 247 -2.92 8.95 -15.96
N LEU A 248 -3.86 9.57 -15.23
CA LEU A 248 -5.29 9.41 -15.47
C LEU A 248 -5.74 10.00 -16.83
N ASN A 249 -5.06 11.04 -17.30
CA ASN A 249 -5.36 11.76 -18.53
C ASN A 249 -4.50 11.32 -19.74
N ASP A 250 -3.47 10.50 -19.51
CA ASP A 250 -2.60 9.96 -20.57
C ASP A 250 -3.31 8.74 -21.21
N ASN A 251 -4.07 9.00 -22.26
CA ASN A 251 -4.78 8.00 -23.08
C ASN A 251 -3.87 7.37 -24.13
#